data_b3de82dfa923382eda0db10eff92f940
#
_entry.id   b3de82dfa923382eda0db10eff92f940
#
_cell.length_a   1.000
_cell.length_b   1.000
_cell.length_c   1.000
_cell.angle_alpha   90.00
_cell.angle_beta   90.00
_cell.angle_gamma   90.00
#
_symmetry.space_group_name_H-M   'P 1'
#
loop_
_entity.id
_entity.type
_entity.pdbx_description
1 polymer ?
#
loop_
_entity_poly.entity_id
_entity_poly.type
_entity_poly.pdbx_seq_one_letter_code
_entity_poly.pdbx_strand_id
1 'polypeptide(L)'
;MGFIKKNLIFTIIMAVCILAFAAGLYFAFAESGKIDQKKQKITSAESQLKSMRFADPAPTPENVEASAENVAELKAGLKKIREDLERGARITTSTDGIGVMAGIQQFISIYQRKAATHTNKDGEPVEIIVPDDFAFGFEQYLDEATMLDDDELIPVLDKQRQILSYLLNKLYEAEPESIVSVEREVLEQKAEGSSSAKSFTIRPAITAKVPGAINTLAFRLAFTGYTDSLRRLLNDLAKFDLPIVVRSIEVDRPSGMSTTEKVPANNDLDAFFGVFDGGSNSEVEAPEEAQKPVISENISTFTV
;
A
#
# COMPACT_ATOMS: atom_id res chain seq x y z
N MET A 1 84.92 40.37 6.45
CA MET A 1 84.79 39.83 7.83
C MET A 1 85.36 40.71 8.92
N GLY A 2 85.72 42.01 8.66
CA GLY A 2 86.33 42.91 9.63
C GLY A 2 85.41 43.69 10.58
N PHE A 3 84.15 43.93 10.11
CA PHE A 3 83.24 44.80 10.84
C PHE A 3 82.68 44.11 12.10
N ILE A 4 82.32 42.83 12.01
CA ILE A 4 81.73 42.02 13.08
C ILE A 4 82.71 41.85 14.24
N LYS A 5 84.05 41.68 13.97
CA LYS A 5 85.07 41.53 15.02
C LYS A 5 85.36 42.88 15.72
N LYS A 6 85.17 44.03 15.05
CA LYS A 6 85.52 45.33 15.58
C LYS A 6 84.40 45.93 16.49
N ASN A 7 83.15 45.42 16.32
CA ASN A 7 81.94 45.88 17.07
C ASN A 7 81.16 44.71 17.63
N LEU A 8 81.78 43.76 18.26
CA LEU A 8 81.17 42.50 18.71
C LEU A 8 79.95 42.77 19.63
N ILE A 9 80.05 43.73 20.55
CA ILE A 9 78.97 44.08 21.48
C ILE A 9 77.69 44.60 20.71
N PHE A 10 77.93 45.44 19.72
CA PHE A 10 76.80 45.98 18.88
C PHE A 10 76.17 44.86 18.09
N THR A 11 76.93 43.92 17.56
CA THR A 11 76.35 42.78 16.78
C THR A 11 75.55 41.86 17.68
N ILE A 12 75.96 41.64 18.92
CA ILE A 12 75.16 40.80 19.86
C ILE A 12 73.84 41.53 20.24
N ILE A 13 73.86 42.82 20.53
CA ILE A 13 72.69 43.56 20.86
C ILE A 13 71.70 43.56 19.70
N MET A 14 72.21 43.76 18.48
CA MET A 14 71.36 43.72 17.27
C MET A 14 70.71 42.36 17.03
N ALA A 15 71.47 41.27 17.24
CA ALA A 15 70.96 39.89 17.15
C ALA A 15 69.84 39.60 18.19
N VAL A 16 70.06 40.08 19.44
CA VAL A 16 69.07 39.95 20.52
C VAL A 16 67.75 40.71 20.14
N CYS A 17 67.92 41.95 19.61
CA CYS A 17 66.75 42.71 19.18
C CYS A 17 65.96 42.05 18.03
N ILE A 18 66.69 41.46 17.07
CA ILE A 18 66.07 40.74 15.98
C ILE A 18 65.31 39.50 16.48
N LEU A 19 65.91 38.74 17.40
CA LEU A 19 65.25 37.59 18.02
C LEU A 19 64.01 37.99 18.84
N ALA A 20 64.12 39.04 19.61
CA ALA A 20 62.97 39.55 20.38
C ALA A 20 61.84 40.02 19.46
N PHE A 21 62.16 40.68 18.34
CA PHE A 21 61.18 41.09 17.36
C PHE A 21 60.54 39.86 16.65
N ALA A 22 61.31 38.87 16.24
CA ALA A 22 60.80 37.64 15.65
C ALA A 22 59.89 36.88 16.62
N ALA A 23 60.27 36.78 17.90
CA ALA A 23 59.42 36.18 18.93
C ALA A 23 58.10 36.94 19.11
N GLY A 24 58.16 38.29 19.15
CA GLY A 24 56.95 39.13 19.22
C GLY A 24 56.01 38.94 18.04
N LEU A 25 56.53 38.87 16.83
CA LEU A 25 55.72 38.59 15.63
C LEU A 25 55.12 37.18 15.71
N TYR A 26 55.87 36.18 16.12
CA TYR A 26 55.33 34.81 16.27
C TYR A 26 54.15 34.77 17.25
N PHE A 27 54.27 35.41 18.42
CA PHE A 27 53.16 35.49 19.38
C PHE A 27 51.96 36.26 18.82
N ALA A 28 52.15 37.35 18.08
CA ALA A 28 51.08 38.14 17.49
C ALA A 28 50.33 37.30 16.44
N PHE A 29 51.01 36.53 15.59
CA PHE A 29 50.37 35.64 14.62
C PHE A 29 49.65 34.47 15.29
N ALA A 30 50.23 33.87 16.33
CA ALA A 30 49.63 32.77 17.07
C ALA A 30 48.33 33.20 17.80
N GLU A 31 48.30 34.38 18.39
CA GLU A 31 47.08 34.94 19.02
C GLU A 31 46.05 35.37 17.99
N SER A 32 46.44 35.91 16.83
CA SER A 32 45.53 36.23 15.72
C SER A 32 44.77 35.01 15.26
N GLY A 33 45.41 33.86 15.09
CA GLY A 33 44.73 32.61 14.70
C GLY A 33 43.69 32.14 15.73
N LYS A 34 43.93 32.35 17.03
CA LYS A 34 42.97 32.00 18.08
C LYS A 34 41.77 32.97 18.07
N ILE A 35 42.00 34.22 17.77
CA ILE A 35 40.91 35.24 17.64
C ILE A 35 40.02 34.88 16.47
N ASP A 36 40.58 34.52 15.33
CA ASP A 36 39.82 34.13 14.15
C ASP A 36 38.98 32.85 14.40
N GLN A 37 39.51 31.88 15.08
CA GLN A 37 38.75 30.67 15.48
C GLN A 37 37.57 31.02 16.42
N LYS A 38 37.81 31.90 17.41
CA LYS A 38 36.75 32.36 18.32
C LYS A 38 35.68 33.14 17.57
N LYS A 39 36.09 34.00 16.65
CA LYS A 39 35.20 34.82 15.82
C LYS A 39 34.31 33.89 14.92
N GLN A 40 34.93 32.87 14.30
CA GLN A 40 34.17 31.87 13.54
C GLN A 40 33.16 31.11 14.40
N LYS A 41 33.52 30.73 15.63
CA LYS A 41 32.58 30.06 16.55
C LYS A 41 31.44 30.95 16.93
N ILE A 42 31.68 32.27 17.19
CA ILE A 42 30.64 33.23 17.49
C ILE A 42 29.74 33.41 16.29
N THR A 43 30.28 33.64 15.09
CA THR A 43 29.48 33.81 13.86
C THR A 43 28.65 32.53 13.54
N SER A 44 29.20 31.37 13.76
CA SER A 44 28.48 30.10 13.63
C SER A 44 27.34 29.98 14.64
N ALA A 45 27.59 30.32 15.91
CA ALA A 45 26.56 30.30 16.94
C ALA A 45 25.45 31.33 16.68
N GLU A 46 25.81 32.55 16.23
CA GLU A 46 24.86 33.57 15.82
C GLU A 46 24.01 33.15 14.65
N SER A 47 24.61 32.51 13.64
CA SER A 47 23.91 31.95 12.49
C SER A 47 22.92 30.85 12.92
N GLN A 48 23.35 29.94 13.82
CA GLN A 48 22.47 28.90 14.37
C GLN A 48 21.32 29.53 15.21
N LEU A 49 21.59 30.48 16.05
CA LEU A 49 20.57 31.18 16.80
C LEU A 49 19.56 31.90 15.87
N LYS A 50 20.07 32.52 14.84
CA LYS A 50 19.24 33.21 13.84
C LYS A 50 18.39 32.22 13.09
N SER A 51 18.95 31.07 12.66
CA SER A 51 18.18 30.00 11.98
C SER A 51 17.11 29.42 12.90
N MET A 52 17.40 29.19 14.18
CA MET A 52 16.42 28.73 15.16
C MET A 52 15.29 29.74 15.40
N ARG A 53 15.64 31.02 15.49
CA ARG A 53 14.66 32.10 15.75
C ARG A 53 13.68 32.29 14.60
N PHE A 54 14.11 32.03 13.37
CA PHE A 54 13.30 32.16 12.15
C PHE A 54 12.86 30.78 11.60
N ALA A 55 13.03 29.73 12.38
CA ALA A 55 12.51 28.41 12.02
C ALA A 55 10.97 28.45 12.02
N ASP A 56 10.36 27.75 11.08
CA ASP A 56 8.92 27.54 11.04
C ASP A 56 8.66 26.03 11.19
N PRO A 57 8.06 25.58 12.29
CA PRO A 57 7.63 26.34 13.46
C PRO A 57 8.80 26.84 14.35
N ALA A 58 8.62 28.01 14.94
CA ALA A 58 9.61 28.56 15.87
C ALA A 58 9.72 27.70 17.14
N PRO A 59 10.93 27.57 17.76
CA PRO A 59 11.12 26.74 18.94
C PRO A 59 10.62 27.48 20.22
N THR A 60 9.31 27.73 20.25
CA THR A 60 8.63 28.23 21.45
C THR A 60 8.30 27.07 22.38
N PRO A 61 8.15 27.28 23.68
CA PRO A 61 7.74 26.20 24.60
C PRO A 61 6.47 25.50 24.16
N GLU A 62 5.47 26.22 23.65
CA GLU A 62 4.22 25.70 23.13
C GLU A 62 4.42 24.79 21.91
N ASN A 63 5.27 25.20 20.96
CA ASN A 63 5.58 24.37 19.78
C ASN A 63 6.41 23.14 20.14
N VAL A 64 7.25 23.23 21.16
CA VAL A 64 8.01 22.08 21.68
C VAL A 64 7.06 21.09 22.34
N GLU A 65 6.09 21.54 23.14
CA GLU A 65 5.08 20.71 23.77
C GLU A 65 4.17 20.05 22.73
N ALA A 66 3.64 20.82 21.78
CA ALA A 66 2.84 20.32 20.66
C ALA A 66 3.62 19.30 19.81
N SER A 67 4.91 19.54 19.56
CA SER A 67 5.76 18.59 18.85
C SER A 67 5.97 17.30 19.64
N ALA A 68 6.12 17.38 20.96
CA ALA A 68 6.24 16.20 21.82
C ALA A 68 4.95 15.38 21.83
N GLU A 69 3.79 16.02 21.86
CA GLU A 69 2.48 15.40 21.78
C GLU A 69 2.30 14.70 20.42
N ASN A 70 2.57 15.39 19.31
CA ASN A 70 2.51 14.82 17.96
C ASN A 70 3.43 13.60 17.80
N VAL A 71 4.64 13.66 18.37
CA VAL A 71 5.59 12.53 18.37
C VAL A 71 5.05 11.36 19.19
N ALA A 72 4.41 11.62 20.33
CA ALA A 72 3.79 10.57 21.14
C ALA A 72 2.61 9.91 20.41
N GLU A 73 1.75 10.69 19.75
CA GLU A 73 0.64 10.23 18.95
C GLU A 73 1.14 9.39 17.75
N LEU A 74 2.15 9.88 17.03
CA LEU A 74 2.77 9.16 15.92
C LEU A 74 3.37 7.83 16.37
N LYS A 75 4.05 7.81 17.52
CA LYS A 75 4.59 6.55 18.09
C LYS A 75 3.48 5.57 18.45
N ALA A 76 2.38 6.06 19.01
CA ALA A 76 1.21 5.21 19.32
C ALA A 76 0.58 4.66 18.04
N GLY A 77 0.44 5.49 17.00
CA GLY A 77 -0.03 5.06 15.67
C GLY A 77 0.88 4.00 15.05
N LEU A 78 2.19 4.22 15.07
CA LEU A 78 3.17 3.25 14.56
C LEU A 78 3.15 1.93 15.33
N LYS A 79 2.97 1.99 16.66
CA LYS A 79 2.82 0.78 17.48
C LYS A 79 1.59 -0.01 17.07
N LYS A 80 0.45 0.65 16.89
CA LYS A 80 -0.79 0.02 16.43
C LYS A 80 -0.62 -0.63 15.06
N ILE A 81 -0.02 0.08 14.10
CA ILE A 81 0.27 -0.46 12.77
C ILE A 81 1.16 -1.71 12.87
N ARG A 82 2.19 -1.67 13.71
CA ARG A 82 3.06 -2.83 13.93
C ARG A 82 2.29 -4.01 14.51
N GLU A 83 1.46 -3.79 15.52
CA GLU A 83 0.61 -4.83 16.11
C GLU A 83 -0.38 -5.43 15.10
N ASP A 84 -0.92 -4.60 14.20
CA ASP A 84 -1.80 -5.04 13.12
C ASP A 84 -1.04 -5.88 12.08
N LEU A 85 0.17 -5.48 11.70
CA LEU A 85 1.03 -6.26 10.80
C LEU A 85 1.49 -7.58 11.43
N GLU A 86 1.80 -7.60 12.72
CA GLU A 86 2.19 -8.81 13.44
C GLU A 86 1.05 -9.84 13.52
N ARG A 87 -0.22 -9.42 13.45
CA ARG A 87 -1.35 -10.35 13.35
C ARG A 87 -1.24 -11.28 12.13
N GLY A 88 -0.80 -10.73 10.99
CA GLY A 88 -0.53 -11.54 9.79
C GLY A 88 0.62 -12.54 9.95
N ALA A 89 1.58 -12.25 10.82
CA ALA A 89 2.70 -13.15 11.13
C ALA A 89 2.30 -14.31 12.07
N ARG A 90 1.15 -14.21 12.74
CA ARG A 90 0.65 -15.25 13.66
C ARG A 90 -0.02 -16.43 12.96
N ILE A 91 -0.17 -16.40 11.63
CA ILE A 91 -0.64 -17.54 10.87
C ILE A 91 0.40 -18.65 11.02
N THR A 92 0.01 -19.72 11.74
CA THR A 92 0.86 -20.91 11.90
C THR A 92 0.89 -21.67 10.59
N THR A 93 2.06 -21.85 10.03
CA THR A 93 2.26 -22.57 8.77
C THR A 93 2.91 -23.94 9.03
N SER A 94 2.56 -24.93 8.22
CA SER A 94 3.21 -26.24 8.23
C SER A 94 4.48 -26.20 7.39
N THR A 95 5.48 -26.97 7.82
CA THR A 95 6.71 -27.25 7.06
C THR A 95 6.69 -28.65 6.44
N ASP A 96 5.62 -29.42 6.67
CA ASP A 96 5.41 -30.74 6.08
C ASP A 96 4.81 -30.62 4.68
N GLY A 97 5.60 -30.87 3.63
CA GLY A 97 5.19 -30.78 2.24
C GLY A 97 4.01 -31.71 1.90
N ILE A 98 3.98 -32.92 2.46
CA ILE A 98 2.88 -33.87 2.24
C ILE A 98 1.60 -33.35 2.88
N GLY A 99 1.67 -32.86 4.12
CA GLY A 99 0.54 -32.29 4.82
C GLY A 99 0.01 -31.03 4.14
N VAL A 100 0.88 -30.18 3.62
CA VAL A 100 0.48 -28.96 2.88
C VAL A 100 -0.18 -29.32 1.56
N MET A 101 0.34 -30.31 0.80
CA MET A 101 -0.28 -30.79 -0.42
C MET A 101 -1.67 -31.36 -0.16
N ALA A 102 -1.81 -32.24 0.82
CA ALA A 102 -3.12 -32.76 1.23
C ALA A 102 -4.08 -31.63 1.65
N GLY A 103 -3.55 -30.61 2.34
CA GLY A 103 -4.30 -29.43 2.71
C GLY A 103 -4.80 -28.59 1.52
N ILE A 104 -3.99 -28.48 0.46
CA ILE A 104 -4.38 -27.80 -0.81
C ILE A 104 -5.48 -28.61 -1.51
N GLN A 105 -5.34 -29.93 -1.63
CA GLN A 105 -6.35 -30.80 -2.24
C GLN A 105 -7.68 -30.74 -1.47
N GLN A 106 -7.61 -30.75 -0.16
CA GLN A 106 -8.79 -30.61 0.69
C GLN A 106 -9.43 -29.21 0.52
N PHE A 107 -8.62 -28.16 0.45
CA PHE A 107 -9.09 -26.79 0.22
C PHE A 107 -9.88 -26.70 -1.10
N ILE A 108 -9.32 -27.20 -2.20
CA ILE A 108 -10.00 -27.22 -3.51
C ILE A 108 -11.35 -27.93 -3.41
N SER A 109 -11.37 -29.15 -2.86
CA SER A 109 -12.58 -29.97 -2.72
C SER A 109 -13.65 -29.29 -1.84
N ILE A 110 -13.23 -28.64 -0.74
CA ILE A 110 -14.15 -27.94 0.16
C ILE A 110 -14.81 -26.77 -0.58
N TYR A 111 -14.04 -25.96 -1.29
CA TYR A 111 -14.58 -24.75 -1.93
C TYR A 111 -15.39 -25.06 -3.18
N GLN A 112 -15.06 -26.11 -3.96
CA GLN A 112 -15.91 -26.61 -5.03
C GLN A 112 -17.26 -27.08 -4.49
N ARG A 113 -17.26 -27.90 -3.42
CA ARG A 113 -18.50 -28.35 -2.77
C ARG A 113 -19.30 -27.17 -2.19
N LYS A 114 -18.61 -26.21 -1.58
CA LYS A 114 -19.25 -25.03 -1.00
C LYS A 114 -19.92 -24.17 -2.06
N ALA A 115 -19.35 -24.07 -3.26
CA ALA A 115 -19.97 -23.40 -4.40
C ALA A 115 -21.29 -24.06 -4.81
N ALA A 116 -21.28 -25.40 -4.93
CA ALA A 116 -22.44 -26.18 -5.33
C ALA A 116 -23.55 -26.25 -4.26
N THR A 117 -23.21 -26.07 -2.97
CA THR A 117 -24.15 -26.24 -1.85
C THR A 117 -24.32 -24.94 -1.05
N HIS A 118 -24.03 -23.81 -1.64
CA HIS A 118 -24.16 -22.52 -0.95
C HIS A 118 -25.63 -22.22 -0.61
N THR A 119 -25.84 -21.62 0.54
CA THR A 119 -27.15 -21.18 1.01
C THR A 119 -27.08 -19.70 1.28
N ASN A 120 -28.01 -18.93 0.73
CA ASN A 120 -28.10 -17.49 0.97
C ASN A 120 -28.53 -17.19 2.41
N LYS A 121 -28.55 -15.91 2.78
CA LYS A 121 -28.96 -15.47 4.13
C LYS A 121 -30.42 -15.79 4.46
N ASP A 122 -31.25 -15.98 3.47
CA ASP A 122 -32.66 -16.32 3.61
C ASP A 122 -32.88 -17.84 3.76
N GLY A 123 -31.81 -18.63 3.71
CA GLY A 123 -31.84 -20.08 3.85
C GLY A 123 -32.18 -20.83 2.55
N GLU A 124 -32.16 -20.14 1.41
CA GLU A 124 -32.41 -20.74 0.13
C GLU A 124 -31.12 -21.26 -0.49
N PRO A 125 -31.14 -22.47 -1.11
CA PRO A 125 -29.97 -22.97 -1.81
C PRO A 125 -29.73 -22.16 -3.09
N VAL A 126 -28.56 -21.53 -3.18
CA VAL A 126 -28.12 -20.76 -4.34
C VAL A 126 -26.76 -21.31 -4.77
N GLU A 127 -26.69 -21.86 -5.98
CA GLU A 127 -25.45 -22.33 -6.52
C GLU A 127 -24.58 -21.15 -6.99
N ILE A 128 -23.34 -21.10 -6.54
CA ILE A 128 -22.35 -20.15 -7.05
C ILE A 128 -21.62 -20.79 -8.21
N ILE A 129 -21.75 -20.21 -9.40
CA ILE A 129 -21.14 -20.74 -10.61
C ILE A 129 -19.64 -20.59 -10.55
N VAL A 130 -18.90 -21.68 -10.71
CA VAL A 130 -17.44 -21.72 -10.82
C VAL A 130 -17.04 -22.43 -12.11
N PRO A 131 -15.89 -22.10 -12.73
CA PRO A 131 -15.38 -22.84 -13.89
C PRO A 131 -15.15 -24.32 -13.58
N ASP A 132 -15.23 -25.18 -14.61
CA ASP A 132 -14.86 -26.60 -14.51
C ASP A 132 -13.39 -26.72 -14.07
N ASP A 133 -13.09 -27.71 -13.24
CA ASP A 133 -11.74 -27.98 -12.71
C ASP A 133 -11.10 -26.78 -12.00
N PHE A 134 -11.91 -25.94 -11.37
CA PHE A 134 -11.44 -24.71 -10.72
C PHE A 134 -10.71 -25.02 -9.41
N ALA A 135 -9.44 -24.63 -9.34
CA ALA A 135 -8.57 -24.91 -8.19
C ALA A 135 -8.28 -23.66 -7.32
N PHE A 136 -9.00 -22.56 -7.52
CA PHE A 136 -8.89 -21.34 -6.71
C PHE A 136 -7.46 -20.81 -6.55
N GLY A 137 -6.69 -20.79 -7.67
CA GLY A 137 -5.31 -20.32 -7.70
C GLY A 137 -4.25 -21.40 -7.42
N PHE A 138 -4.67 -22.67 -7.29
CA PHE A 138 -3.78 -23.81 -7.10
C PHE A 138 -3.88 -24.82 -8.26
N GLU A 139 -4.15 -24.37 -9.49
CA GLU A 139 -4.37 -25.21 -10.67
C GLU A 139 -3.19 -26.15 -10.95
N GLN A 140 -1.98 -25.73 -10.63
CA GLN A 140 -0.78 -26.56 -10.81
C GLN A 140 -0.70 -27.77 -9.86
N TYR A 141 -1.53 -27.78 -8.82
CA TYR A 141 -1.58 -28.85 -7.81
C TYR A 141 -2.82 -29.75 -7.96
N LEU A 142 -3.53 -29.67 -9.09
CA LEU A 142 -4.63 -30.59 -9.39
C LEU A 142 -4.12 -32.01 -9.62
N ASP A 143 -2.92 -32.15 -10.21
CA ASP A 143 -2.31 -33.46 -10.43
C ASP A 143 -1.56 -33.91 -9.17
N GLU A 144 -1.89 -35.07 -8.66
CA GLU A 144 -1.29 -35.67 -7.45
C GLU A 144 0.23 -35.92 -7.55
N ALA A 145 0.79 -35.81 -8.76
CA ALA A 145 2.21 -36.08 -9.03
C ALA A 145 3.14 -34.93 -8.63
N THR A 146 2.61 -33.76 -8.31
CA THR A 146 3.45 -32.61 -7.96
C THR A 146 3.88 -32.70 -6.50
N MET A 147 5.11 -33.11 -6.26
CA MET A 147 5.72 -33.11 -4.92
C MET A 147 6.29 -31.73 -4.63
N LEU A 148 6.08 -31.26 -3.40
CA LEU A 148 6.70 -30.04 -2.90
C LEU A 148 8.03 -30.42 -2.25
N ASP A 149 9.13 -30.17 -2.97
CA ASP A 149 10.49 -30.50 -2.49
C ASP A 149 11.25 -29.28 -1.92
N ASP A 150 10.66 -28.08 -1.95
CA ASP A 150 11.29 -26.84 -1.50
C ASP A 150 10.81 -26.48 -0.10
N ASP A 151 11.66 -26.73 0.89
CA ASP A 151 11.39 -26.46 2.30
C ASP A 151 11.09 -24.98 2.60
N GLU A 152 11.62 -24.02 1.80
CA GLU A 152 11.37 -22.58 1.98
C GLU A 152 10.00 -22.18 1.43
N LEU A 153 9.55 -22.89 0.41
CA LEU A 153 8.30 -22.60 -0.30
C LEU A 153 7.06 -23.18 0.41
N ILE A 154 7.21 -24.35 1.02
CA ILE A 154 6.12 -25.07 1.70
C ILE A 154 5.36 -24.19 2.71
N PRO A 155 6.01 -23.51 3.66
CA PRO A 155 5.30 -22.66 4.62
C PRO A 155 4.63 -21.45 3.98
N VAL A 156 5.18 -20.94 2.86
CA VAL A 156 4.58 -19.81 2.13
C VAL A 156 3.33 -20.24 1.39
N LEU A 157 3.33 -21.42 0.77
CA LEU A 157 2.16 -22.00 0.13
C LEU A 157 1.02 -22.27 1.12
N ASP A 158 1.36 -22.82 2.28
CA ASP A 158 0.36 -23.05 3.33
C ASP A 158 -0.23 -21.72 3.82
N LYS A 159 0.61 -20.68 3.95
CA LYS A 159 0.15 -19.33 4.28
C LYS A 159 -0.79 -18.76 3.21
N GLN A 160 -0.45 -18.90 1.94
CA GLN A 160 -1.31 -18.47 0.83
C GLN A 160 -2.66 -19.20 0.86
N ARG A 161 -2.65 -20.53 1.07
CA ARG A 161 -3.86 -21.33 1.21
C ARG A 161 -4.76 -20.86 2.36
N GLN A 162 -4.18 -20.56 3.52
CA GLN A 162 -4.94 -20.07 4.67
C GLN A 162 -5.54 -18.69 4.42
N ILE A 163 -4.79 -17.78 3.80
CA ILE A 163 -5.29 -16.45 3.43
C ILE A 163 -6.41 -16.56 2.38
N LEU A 164 -6.21 -17.38 1.34
CA LEU A 164 -7.24 -17.62 0.33
C LEU A 164 -8.50 -18.26 0.93
N SER A 165 -8.34 -19.18 1.87
CA SER A 165 -9.47 -19.75 2.60
C SER A 165 -10.30 -18.67 3.29
N TYR A 166 -9.63 -17.70 3.90
CA TYR A 166 -10.33 -16.58 4.50
C TYR A 166 -11.00 -15.68 3.46
N LEU A 167 -10.27 -15.26 2.42
CA LEU A 167 -10.80 -14.39 1.36
C LEU A 167 -12.02 -15.00 0.67
N LEU A 168 -11.94 -16.30 0.34
CA LEU A 168 -13.06 -17.02 -0.26
C LEU A 168 -14.26 -17.15 0.69
N ASN A 169 -14.04 -17.39 1.98
CA ASN A 169 -15.15 -17.38 2.93
C ASN A 169 -15.89 -16.05 2.92
N LYS A 170 -15.14 -14.92 2.90
CA LYS A 170 -15.74 -13.59 2.83
C LYS A 170 -16.43 -13.32 1.47
N LEU A 171 -15.87 -13.84 0.39
CA LEU A 171 -16.51 -13.75 -0.91
C LEU A 171 -17.82 -14.54 -0.96
N TYR A 172 -17.88 -15.77 -0.42
CA TYR A 172 -19.11 -16.54 -0.32
C TYR A 172 -20.16 -15.87 0.57
N GLU A 173 -19.75 -15.28 1.70
CA GLU A 173 -20.63 -14.49 2.58
C GLU A 173 -21.20 -13.24 1.88
N ALA A 174 -20.52 -12.73 0.86
CA ALA A 174 -20.97 -11.60 0.05
C ALA A 174 -21.96 -11.99 -1.05
N GLU A 175 -22.25 -13.30 -1.23
CA GLU A 175 -23.23 -13.83 -2.17
C GLU A 175 -22.97 -13.41 -3.64
N PRO A 176 -21.82 -13.78 -4.25
CA PRO A 176 -21.59 -13.57 -5.66
C PRO A 176 -22.45 -14.51 -6.51
N GLU A 177 -22.72 -14.13 -7.75
CA GLU A 177 -23.38 -15.00 -8.73
C GLU A 177 -22.44 -16.09 -9.27
N SER A 178 -21.20 -15.67 -9.59
CA SER A 178 -20.16 -16.59 -10.03
C SER A 178 -18.79 -16.12 -9.61
N ILE A 179 -17.83 -17.07 -9.52
CA ILE A 179 -16.42 -16.76 -9.36
C ILE A 179 -15.75 -17.02 -10.70
N VAL A 180 -15.17 -15.98 -11.30
CA VAL A 180 -14.56 -16.04 -12.63
C VAL A 180 -13.11 -16.51 -12.56
N SER A 181 -12.33 -15.90 -11.67
CA SER A 181 -10.94 -16.30 -11.43
C SER A 181 -10.48 -15.99 -10.02
N VAL A 182 -9.58 -16.81 -9.54
CA VAL A 182 -8.84 -16.58 -8.30
C VAL A 182 -7.37 -16.76 -8.64
N GLU A 183 -6.60 -15.71 -8.46
CA GLU A 183 -5.19 -15.72 -8.79
C GLU A 183 -4.37 -15.38 -7.55
N ARG A 184 -3.21 -16.00 -7.42
CA ARG A 184 -2.24 -15.74 -6.37
C ARG A 184 -0.87 -15.41 -6.95
N GLU A 185 -0.02 -14.77 -6.18
CA GLU A 185 1.39 -14.63 -6.53
C GLU A 185 2.03 -16.01 -6.55
N VAL A 186 2.52 -16.42 -7.72
CA VAL A 186 3.23 -17.70 -7.89
C VAL A 186 4.69 -17.47 -7.51
N LEU A 187 5.11 -18.10 -6.43
CA LEU A 187 6.47 -18.00 -5.90
C LEU A 187 7.32 -19.20 -6.35
N GLU A 188 6.68 -20.23 -6.84
CA GLU A 188 7.31 -21.43 -7.35
C GLU A 188 8.12 -21.09 -8.61
N GLN A 189 9.33 -21.63 -8.70
CA GLN A 189 10.12 -21.50 -9.91
C GLN A 189 9.35 -22.16 -11.06
N LYS A 190 9.15 -21.41 -12.13
CA LYS A 190 8.53 -21.95 -13.34
C LYS A 190 9.34 -23.15 -13.81
N ALA A 191 8.77 -24.34 -13.78
CA ALA A 191 9.23 -25.40 -14.66
C ALA A 191 9.16 -24.84 -16.08
N GLU A 192 10.29 -24.80 -16.78
CA GLU A 192 10.36 -24.32 -18.16
C GLU A 192 9.33 -25.07 -19.01
N GLY A 193 8.26 -24.39 -19.41
CA GLY A 193 7.20 -24.95 -20.25
C GLY A 193 5.76 -24.80 -19.74
N SER A 194 5.51 -24.46 -18.49
CA SER A 194 4.16 -24.22 -17.98
C SER A 194 3.75 -22.76 -18.17
N SER A 195 3.19 -22.44 -19.31
CA SER A 195 2.45 -21.20 -19.51
C SER A 195 1.04 -21.33 -18.90
N SER A 196 0.94 -21.43 -17.59
CA SER A 196 -0.36 -21.34 -16.94
C SER A 196 -0.81 -19.88 -17.04
N ALA A 197 -1.80 -19.65 -17.90
CA ALA A 197 -2.38 -18.33 -18.20
C ALA A 197 -3.05 -17.65 -16.99
N LYS A 198 -3.05 -18.29 -15.84
CA LYS A 198 -3.77 -17.88 -14.63
C LYS A 198 -2.87 -17.41 -13.47
N SER A 199 -1.55 -17.35 -13.70
CA SER A 199 -0.63 -16.78 -12.70
C SER A 199 -0.30 -15.34 -13.03
N PHE A 200 -0.40 -14.45 -12.06
CA PHE A 200 0.05 -13.08 -12.23
C PHE A 200 1.29 -12.81 -11.37
N THR A 201 2.19 -12.03 -11.94
CA THR A 201 3.39 -11.58 -11.23
C THR A 201 3.23 -10.12 -10.86
N ILE A 202 3.35 -9.83 -9.59
CA ILE A 202 3.28 -8.46 -9.11
C ILE A 202 4.57 -7.74 -9.51
N ARG A 203 4.42 -6.58 -10.14
CA ARG A 203 5.57 -5.71 -10.43
C ARG A 203 6.14 -5.19 -9.10
N PRO A 204 7.46 -5.16 -8.91
CA PRO A 204 8.08 -4.65 -7.68
C PRO A 204 7.63 -3.24 -7.29
N ALA A 205 7.32 -2.39 -8.29
CA ALA A 205 6.80 -1.03 -8.07
C ALA A 205 5.37 -1.00 -7.48
N ILE A 206 4.62 -2.10 -7.60
CA ILE A 206 3.24 -2.20 -7.13
C ILE A 206 3.18 -2.91 -5.78
N THR A 207 4.17 -3.76 -5.47
CA THR A 207 4.24 -4.46 -4.19
C THR A 207 4.63 -3.49 -3.08
N ALA A 208 3.97 -3.58 -1.94
CA ALA A 208 4.43 -2.91 -0.73
C ALA A 208 5.52 -3.71 -0.01
N LYS A 209 6.19 -4.62 -0.72
CA LYS A 209 7.24 -5.47 -0.16
C LYS A 209 8.49 -4.63 0.12
N VAL A 210 8.90 -4.62 1.39
CA VAL A 210 10.15 -3.97 1.83
C VAL A 210 11.10 -5.06 2.28
N PRO A 211 12.21 -5.30 1.55
CA PRO A 211 13.17 -6.35 1.89
C PRO A 211 13.64 -6.25 3.34
N GLY A 212 13.53 -7.34 4.09
CA GLY A 212 13.93 -7.40 5.50
C GLY A 212 12.96 -6.75 6.51
N ALA A 213 11.87 -6.14 6.07
CA ALA A 213 10.91 -5.48 6.95
C ALA A 213 9.46 -5.96 6.74
N ILE A 214 8.95 -5.94 5.51
CA ILE A 214 7.56 -6.27 5.20
C ILE A 214 7.53 -7.25 4.02
N ASN A 215 6.95 -8.42 4.24
CA ASN A 215 6.61 -9.37 3.17
C ASN A 215 5.13 -9.23 2.85
N THR A 216 4.81 -9.07 1.58
CA THR A 216 3.45 -9.02 1.07
C THR A 216 3.17 -10.22 0.20
N LEU A 217 1.96 -10.73 0.25
CA LEU A 217 1.43 -11.73 -0.67
C LEU A 217 0.27 -11.09 -1.43
N ALA A 218 0.23 -11.27 -2.74
CA ALA A 218 -0.81 -10.67 -3.54
C ALA A 218 -1.77 -11.71 -4.08
N PHE A 219 -3.03 -11.28 -4.15
CA PHE A 219 -4.14 -12.07 -4.64
C PHE A 219 -5.00 -11.21 -5.56
N ARG A 220 -5.65 -11.84 -6.52
CA ARG A 220 -6.67 -11.22 -7.37
C ARG A 220 -7.89 -12.11 -7.41
N LEU A 221 -9.04 -11.53 -7.15
CA LEU A 221 -10.33 -12.20 -7.17
C LEU A 221 -11.19 -11.55 -8.24
N ALA A 222 -11.66 -12.33 -9.20
CA ALA A 222 -12.65 -11.87 -10.18
C ALA A 222 -13.95 -12.67 -9.99
N PHE A 223 -15.04 -11.95 -9.81
CA PHE A 223 -16.36 -12.54 -9.61
C PHE A 223 -17.45 -11.69 -10.25
N THR A 224 -18.59 -12.30 -10.53
CA THR A 224 -19.77 -11.58 -10.99
C THR A 224 -20.80 -11.48 -9.87
N GLY A 225 -21.56 -10.41 -9.89
CA GLY A 225 -22.61 -10.21 -8.90
C GLY A 225 -23.19 -8.80 -8.95
N TYR A 226 -24.00 -8.51 -7.96
CA TYR A 226 -24.56 -7.17 -7.77
C TYR A 226 -23.56 -6.26 -7.05
N THR A 227 -23.73 -4.96 -7.21
CA THR A 227 -22.91 -3.96 -6.50
C THR A 227 -22.94 -4.15 -4.97
N ASP A 228 -24.03 -4.69 -4.43
CA ASP A 228 -24.15 -4.99 -3.01
C ASP A 228 -23.21 -6.10 -2.56
N SER A 229 -22.98 -7.12 -3.39
CA SER A 229 -22.00 -8.18 -3.12
C SER A 229 -20.58 -7.61 -3.02
N LEU A 230 -20.20 -6.73 -3.95
CA LEU A 230 -18.92 -6.03 -3.85
C LEU A 230 -18.81 -5.20 -2.57
N ARG A 231 -19.84 -4.43 -2.25
CA ARG A 231 -19.88 -3.59 -1.04
C ARG A 231 -19.75 -4.42 0.23
N ARG A 232 -20.46 -5.56 0.31
CA ARG A 232 -20.34 -6.49 1.45
C ARG A 232 -18.94 -7.04 1.58
N LEU A 233 -18.36 -7.54 0.49
CA LEU A 233 -16.98 -8.03 0.48
C LEU A 233 -15.99 -6.97 1.00
N LEU A 234 -16.03 -5.76 0.45
CA LEU A 234 -15.13 -4.68 0.85
C LEU A 234 -15.31 -4.28 2.33
N ASN A 235 -16.56 -4.21 2.80
CA ASN A 235 -16.85 -3.91 4.20
C ASN A 235 -16.34 -5.00 5.15
N ASP A 236 -16.44 -6.26 4.74
CA ASP A 236 -15.96 -7.38 5.54
C ASP A 236 -14.43 -7.46 5.53
N LEU A 237 -13.80 -7.17 4.41
CA LEU A 237 -12.34 -7.03 4.35
C LEU A 237 -11.83 -5.86 5.20
N ALA A 238 -12.58 -4.75 5.30
CA ALA A 238 -12.20 -3.61 6.13
C ALA A 238 -12.29 -3.88 7.64
N LYS A 239 -13.13 -4.85 8.07
CA LYS A 239 -13.31 -5.23 9.50
C LYS A 239 -12.31 -6.28 9.97
N PHE A 240 -11.35 -6.58 9.20
CA PHE A 240 -10.58 -7.78 9.24
C PHE A 240 -9.44 -7.83 10.26
N ASP A 241 -9.16 -9.04 10.75
CA ASP A 241 -8.08 -9.32 11.71
C ASP A 241 -6.68 -9.42 11.07
N LEU A 242 -6.59 -9.58 9.74
CA LEU A 242 -5.32 -9.55 9.02
C LEU A 242 -5.15 -8.22 8.27
N PRO A 243 -3.94 -7.70 8.12
CA PRO A 243 -3.69 -6.48 7.36
C PRO A 243 -3.85 -6.73 5.86
N ILE A 244 -5.07 -6.57 5.36
CA ILE A 244 -5.39 -6.63 3.93
C ILE A 244 -5.52 -5.23 3.38
N VAL A 245 -4.88 -4.98 2.24
CA VAL A 245 -4.98 -3.71 1.51
C VAL A 245 -5.54 -3.97 0.12
N VAL A 246 -6.72 -3.45 -0.14
CA VAL A 246 -7.29 -3.45 -1.49
C VAL A 246 -6.53 -2.42 -2.33
N ARG A 247 -5.92 -2.88 -3.41
CA ARG A 247 -5.06 -2.06 -4.28
C ARG A 247 -5.81 -1.47 -5.47
N SER A 248 -6.69 -2.24 -6.07
CA SER A 248 -7.49 -1.82 -7.22
C SER A 248 -8.84 -2.53 -7.19
N ILE A 249 -9.82 -1.90 -7.77
CA ILE A 249 -11.13 -2.46 -8.05
C ILE A 249 -11.45 -2.09 -9.48
N GLU A 250 -11.65 -3.11 -10.32
CA GLU A 250 -12.10 -2.95 -11.69
C GLU A 250 -13.54 -3.43 -11.78
N VAL A 251 -14.37 -2.72 -12.53
CA VAL A 251 -15.78 -3.04 -12.71
C VAL A 251 -16.08 -3.06 -14.18
N ASP A 252 -16.31 -4.26 -14.70
CA ASP A 252 -16.70 -4.48 -16.09
C ASP A 252 -18.19 -4.79 -16.17
N ARG A 253 -18.88 -4.08 -17.04
CA ARG A 253 -20.28 -4.36 -17.35
C ARG A 253 -20.36 -5.49 -18.38
N PRO A 254 -21.31 -6.41 -18.26
CA PRO A 254 -21.50 -7.45 -19.27
C PRO A 254 -21.74 -6.80 -20.64
N SER A 255 -20.99 -7.22 -21.63
CA SER A 255 -21.00 -6.73 -23.02
C SER A 255 -22.28 -7.08 -23.79
N GLY A 256 -23.45 -6.98 -23.16
CA GLY A 256 -24.73 -7.33 -23.75
C GLY A 256 -25.87 -6.33 -23.49
N MET A 257 -25.67 -5.39 -22.58
CA MET A 257 -26.60 -4.28 -22.36
C MET A 257 -25.99 -2.98 -22.87
N SER A 258 -25.79 -2.87 -24.18
CA SER A 258 -25.89 -1.57 -24.79
C SER A 258 -27.34 -1.13 -24.61
N THR A 259 -27.62 -0.37 -23.58
CA THR A 259 -28.76 0.54 -23.57
C THR A 259 -28.52 1.59 -24.66
N THR A 260 -28.59 1.16 -25.91
CA THR A 260 -29.04 2.01 -26.98
C THR A 260 -30.55 2.05 -26.89
N GLU A 261 -31.11 2.54 -25.80
CA GLU A 261 -32.22 3.43 -26.02
C GLU A 261 -31.62 4.59 -26.81
N LYS A 262 -31.78 4.48 -28.13
CA LYS A 262 -31.80 5.65 -28.99
C LYS A 262 -32.80 6.59 -28.33
N VAL A 263 -32.32 7.53 -27.54
CA VAL A 263 -33.03 8.77 -27.34
C VAL A 263 -33.28 9.24 -28.77
N PRO A 264 -34.54 9.30 -29.23
CA PRO A 264 -34.80 9.86 -30.54
C PRO A 264 -34.18 11.24 -30.49
N ALA A 265 -33.30 11.52 -31.44
CA ALA A 265 -32.74 12.84 -31.64
C ALA A 265 -33.89 13.72 -32.18
N ASN A 266 -34.83 14.03 -31.31
CA ASN A 266 -35.71 15.17 -31.51
C ASN A 266 -34.83 16.36 -31.09
N ASN A 267 -34.37 17.05 -32.13
CA ASN A 267 -33.77 18.39 -32.05
C ASN A 267 -34.87 19.39 -31.65
N ASP A 268 -35.48 19.23 -30.52
CA ASP A 268 -36.39 20.22 -29.92
C ASP A 268 -35.73 20.79 -28.66
N LEU A 269 -34.59 21.46 -28.89
CA LEU A 269 -34.07 22.43 -27.94
C LEU A 269 -35.05 23.59 -27.71
N ASP A 270 -35.98 23.81 -28.63
CA ASP A 270 -37.05 24.80 -28.51
C ASP A 270 -38.14 24.40 -27.49
N ALA A 271 -38.34 23.10 -27.20
CA ALA A 271 -39.29 22.67 -26.20
C ALA A 271 -38.77 22.88 -24.76
N PHE A 272 -37.49 23.00 -24.57
CA PHE A 272 -36.90 23.21 -23.22
C PHE A 272 -36.86 24.71 -22.82
N PHE A 273 -36.85 25.61 -23.78
CA PHE A 273 -36.83 27.06 -23.52
C PHE A 273 -38.21 27.71 -23.67
N GLY A 274 -39.25 27.00 -24.13
CA GLY A 274 -40.58 27.52 -24.34
C GLY A 274 -41.46 27.64 -23.09
N VAL A 275 -41.01 27.26 -21.92
CA VAL A 275 -41.81 27.23 -20.67
C VAL A 275 -41.72 28.55 -19.87
N PHE A 276 -41.07 29.59 -20.41
CA PHE A 276 -40.95 30.88 -19.71
C PHE A 276 -41.89 31.99 -20.21
N ASP A 277 -42.97 31.66 -20.94
CA ASP A 277 -44.00 32.66 -21.24
C ASP A 277 -45.37 32.17 -20.75
N GLY A 278 -45.99 33.03 -19.98
CA GLY A 278 -47.07 32.80 -19.04
C GLY A 278 -48.34 32.18 -19.56
N GLY A 279 -48.92 31.39 -18.70
CA GLY A 279 -50.38 31.28 -18.53
C GLY A 279 -51.05 30.08 -19.16
N SER A 280 -51.31 29.05 -18.39
CA SER A 280 -52.66 28.59 -18.00
C SER A 280 -52.59 27.20 -17.34
N ASN A 281 -53.34 27.05 -16.28
CA ASN A 281 -53.61 25.84 -15.52
C ASN A 281 -53.90 24.63 -16.40
N SER A 282 -53.09 23.57 -16.25
CA SER A 282 -53.54 22.20 -16.40
C SER A 282 -52.73 21.37 -15.41
N GLU A 283 -53.43 20.96 -14.36
CA GLU A 283 -53.00 19.96 -13.39
C GLU A 283 -52.73 18.66 -14.16
N VAL A 284 -51.47 18.37 -14.44
CA VAL A 284 -51.01 17.07 -14.89
C VAL A 284 -50.33 16.44 -13.67
N GLU A 285 -51.08 15.53 -13.02
CA GLU A 285 -50.52 14.55 -12.12
C GLU A 285 -49.32 13.88 -12.80
N ALA A 286 -48.11 14.23 -12.37
CA ALA A 286 -46.93 13.49 -12.75
C ALA A 286 -46.95 12.13 -12.02
N PRO A 287 -46.81 11.02 -12.74
CA PRO A 287 -46.60 9.74 -12.06
C PRO A 287 -45.29 9.83 -11.33
N GLU A 288 -45.32 9.75 -10.01
CA GLU A 288 -44.14 9.44 -9.16
C GLU A 288 -43.65 8.01 -9.47
N GLU A 289 -43.08 7.80 -10.61
CA GLU A 289 -42.14 6.68 -10.76
C GLU A 289 -40.83 7.12 -10.09
N ALA A 290 -40.71 6.74 -8.84
CA ALA A 290 -39.41 6.73 -8.16
C ALA A 290 -38.42 6.03 -9.10
N GLN A 291 -37.51 6.81 -9.71
CA GLN A 291 -36.47 6.28 -10.55
C GLN A 291 -35.63 5.32 -9.69
N LYS A 292 -35.92 4.03 -9.81
CA LYS A 292 -35.07 3.00 -9.23
C LYS A 292 -33.69 3.22 -9.77
N PRO A 293 -32.65 3.29 -8.91
CA PRO A 293 -31.28 3.47 -9.39
C PRO A 293 -30.97 2.30 -10.34
N VAL A 294 -30.71 2.63 -11.60
CA VAL A 294 -30.40 1.70 -12.71
C VAL A 294 -29.23 0.74 -12.40
N ILE A 295 -28.53 0.98 -11.31
CA ILE A 295 -27.33 0.24 -10.87
C ILE A 295 -27.68 -0.99 -10.02
N SER A 296 -28.87 -1.14 -9.46
CA SER A 296 -29.21 -2.22 -8.53
C SER A 296 -29.58 -3.55 -9.19
N GLU A 297 -29.86 -3.57 -10.49
CA GLU A 297 -30.37 -4.77 -11.20
C GLU A 297 -29.37 -5.37 -12.20
N ASN A 298 -28.20 -4.75 -12.42
CA ASN A 298 -27.22 -5.23 -13.38
C ASN A 298 -26.11 -6.02 -12.70
N ILE A 299 -25.97 -7.28 -13.11
CA ILE A 299 -24.82 -8.12 -12.77
C ILE A 299 -23.60 -7.53 -13.46
N SER A 300 -22.52 -7.29 -12.70
CA SER A 300 -21.26 -6.78 -13.20
C SER A 300 -20.13 -7.74 -12.83
N THR A 301 -19.04 -7.70 -13.59
CA THR A 301 -17.81 -8.41 -13.22
C THR A 301 -16.94 -7.47 -12.40
N PHE A 302 -16.56 -7.93 -11.23
CA PHE A 302 -15.69 -7.21 -10.31
C PHE A 302 -14.35 -7.91 -10.22
N THR A 303 -13.25 -7.15 -10.34
CA THR A 303 -11.89 -7.64 -10.08
C THR A 303 -11.29 -6.82 -8.94
N VAL A 304 -10.89 -7.52 -7.87
CA VAL A 304 -10.39 -6.93 -6.63
C VAL A 304 -8.98 -7.43 -6.33
#